data_e0d36ecc24a3cfc5a641022b6c5f0e10
#
_entry.id   e0d36ecc24a3cfc5a641022b6c5f0e10
#
_cell.length_a   1.000
_cell.length_b   1.000
_cell.length_c   1.000
_cell.angle_alpha   90.00
_cell.angle_beta   90.00
_cell.angle_gamma   90.00
#
_symmetry.space_group_name_H-M   'P 1'
#
loop_
_entity.id
_entity.type
_entity.pdbx_description
1 polymer ?
#
loop_
_entity_poly.entity_id
_entity_poly.type
_entity_poly.pdbx_seq_one_letter_code
_entity_poly.pdbx_strand_id
1 'polypeptide(L)'
;MTLSQGKAIFIWGTAISTVIFLILTYDSLVKMPQRTQETKLDARVAAGKWVWQKHNCNDCHTILGIGGYYAPDVTKVMSYRDADWLSRFLREPEKVWPNARKMPNLHLQDEEVADLVAFLTWVNGIDTNNWPPKPMVASAVTSVAPGEAIYKAQGCSACHTIAGVGGKVGPDLSKVGAKRDRDWIETQLKNPKSHNSQSIMPSFSRLPGKDLDDLAAYLAGLR
;
A
#
# COMPACT_ATOMS: atom_id res chain seq x y z
N MET A 1 53.79 -20.82 1.80
CA MET A 1 53.41 -20.10 3.04
C MET A 1 54.05 -20.80 4.21
N THR A 2 54.84 -20.12 5.01
CA THR A 2 55.49 -20.69 6.20
C THR A 2 54.51 -20.77 7.35
N LEU A 3 54.72 -21.64 8.35
CA LEU A 3 53.84 -21.76 9.53
C LEU A 3 53.73 -20.45 10.32
N SER A 4 54.84 -19.67 10.38
CA SER A 4 54.82 -18.36 11.04
C SER A 4 54.00 -17.31 10.30
N GLN A 5 54.01 -17.31 8.98
CA GLN A 5 53.13 -16.44 8.16
C GLN A 5 51.67 -16.83 8.35
N GLY A 6 51.33 -18.12 8.39
CA GLY A 6 49.99 -18.58 8.66
C GLY A 6 49.45 -18.15 10.04
N LYS A 7 50.26 -18.27 11.09
CA LYS A 7 49.94 -17.80 12.44
C LYS A 7 49.76 -16.28 12.47
N ALA A 8 50.63 -15.50 11.82
CA ALA A 8 50.49 -14.06 11.79
C ALA A 8 49.23 -13.61 11.08
N ILE A 9 48.86 -14.20 9.94
CA ILE A 9 47.63 -13.90 9.21
C ILE A 9 46.42 -14.21 10.06
N PHE A 10 46.40 -15.35 10.75
CA PHE A 10 45.29 -15.73 11.63
C PHE A 10 45.13 -14.76 12.80
N ILE A 11 46.20 -14.43 13.50
CA ILE A 11 46.19 -13.55 14.68
C ILE A 11 45.74 -12.12 14.25
N TRP A 12 46.40 -11.55 13.25
CA TRP A 12 46.03 -10.20 12.81
C TRP A 12 44.65 -10.13 12.15
N GLY A 13 44.28 -11.13 11.34
CA GLY A 13 42.94 -11.19 10.76
C GLY A 13 41.87 -11.25 11.82
N THR A 14 42.02 -12.12 12.82
CA THR A 14 41.09 -12.23 13.93
C THR A 14 41.05 -10.94 14.75
N ALA A 15 42.19 -10.36 15.11
CA ALA A 15 42.23 -9.12 15.88
C ALA A 15 41.56 -7.96 15.16
N ILE A 16 41.85 -7.74 13.88
CA ILE A 16 41.24 -6.69 13.08
C ILE A 16 39.69 -6.91 12.98
N SER A 17 39.26 -8.13 12.65
CA SER A 17 37.82 -8.46 12.57
C SER A 17 37.11 -8.24 13.90
N THR A 18 37.72 -8.61 15.01
CA THR A 18 37.18 -8.38 16.36
C THR A 18 37.06 -6.89 16.67
N VAL A 19 38.08 -6.09 16.36
CA VAL A 19 38.02 -4.64 16.57
C VAL A 19 36.90 -4.01 15.75
N ILE A 20 36.78 -4.37 14.46
CA ILE A 20 35.71 -3.88 13.60
C ILE A 20 34.34 -4.28 14.17
N PHE A 21 34.17 -5.52 14.58
CA PHE A 21 32.94 -6.02 15.20
C PHE A 21 32.56 -5.20 16.45
N LEU A 22 33.50 -4.95 17.35
CA LEU A 22 33.26 -4.19 18.56
C LEU A 22 32.88 -2.74 18.25
N ILE A 23 33.53 -2.09 17.29
CA ILE A 23 33.20 -0.73 16.84
C ILE A 23 31.77 -0.68 16.30
N LEU A 24 31.42 -1.59 15.38
CA LEU A 24 30.09 -1.64 14.77
C LEU A 24 29.00 -1.96 15.81
N THR A 25 29.30 -2.84 16.74
CA THR A 25 28.39 -3.18 17.85
C THR A 25 28.12 -1.96 18.74
N TYR A 26 29.18 -1.25 19.13
CA TYR A 26 29.05 -0.03 19.93
C TYR A 26 28.24 1.05 19.18
N ASP A 27 28.56 1.31 17.92
CA ASP A 27 27.82 2.26 17.09
C ASP A 27 26.34 1.90 16.99
N SER A 28 26.01 0.61 16.80
CA SER A 28 24.65 0.12 16.75
C SER A 28 23.92 0.32 18.08
N LEU A 29 24.53 -0.02 19.21
CA LEU A 29 23.94 0.14 20.53
C LEU A 29 23.63 1.61 20.86
N VAL A 30 24.50 2.54 20.45
CA VAL A 30 24.30 3.98 20.69
C VAL A 30 23.19 4.55 19.79
N LYS A 31 23.10 4.12 18.54
CA LYS A 31 22.15 4.67 17.56
C LYS A 31 20.76 4.02 17.61
N MET A 32 20.67 2.76 18.03
CA MET A 32 19.43 1.99 18.00
C MET A 32 18.30 2.68 18.79
N PRO A 33 18.47 3.16 20.03
CA PRO A 33 17.40 3.79 20.79
C PRO A 33 16.75 4.99 20.07
N GLN A 34 17.57 5.81 19.40
CA GLN A 34 17.10 6.98 18.64
C GLN A 34 16.33 6.54 17.38
N ARG A 35 16.86 5.58 16.66
CA ARG A 35 16.25 5.08 15.40
C ARG A 35 14.95 4.35 15.65
N THR A 36 14.84 3.61 16.74
CA THR A 36 13.63 2.86 17.13
C THR A 36 12.63 3.70 17.91
N GLN A 37 12.95 4.95 18.26
CA GLN A 37 12.13 5.80 19.12
C GLN A 37 11.78 5.11 20.46
N GLU A 38 12.77 4.50 21.10
CA GLU A 38 12.59 3.72 22.33
C GLU A 38 11.85 4.49 23.42
N THR A 39 12.07 5.79 23.52
CA THR A 39 11.39 6.67 24.49
C THR A 39 9.87 6.76 24.30
N LYS A 40 9.36 6.36 23.13
CA LYS A 40 7.92 6.30 22.83
C LYS A 40 7.35 4.89 22.94
N LEU A 41 8.16 3.93 23.36
CA LEU A 41 7.73 2.56 23.59
C LEU A 41 7.09 2.49 24.99
N ASP A 42 5.78 2.61 25.04
CA ASP A 42 4.98 2.53 26.27
C ASP A 42 4.20 1.21 26.38
N ALA A 43 3.45 1.06 27.47
CA ALA A 43 2.65 -0.13 27.72
C ALA A 43 1.57 -0.36 26.66
N ARG A 44 1.01 0.71 26.08
CA ARG A 44 -0.02 0.62 25.04
C ARG A 44 0.56 0.13 23.72
N VAL A 45 1.75 0.60 23.35
CA VAL A 45 2.48 0.10 22.18
C VAL A 45 2.81 -1.39 22.34
N ALA A 46 3.24 -1.80 23.55
CA ALA A 46 3.51 -3.20 23.85
C ALA A 46 2.23 -4.06 23.77
N ALA A 47 1.12 -3.57 24.31
CA ALA A 47 -0.19 -4.23 24.21
C ALA A 47 -0.62 -4.39 22.74
N GLY A 48 -0.48 -3.35 21.91
CA GLY A 48 -0.79 -3.40 20.48
C GLY A 48 0.06 -4.44 19.72
N LYS A 49 1.33 -4.62 20.11
CA LYS A 49 2.15 -5.70 19.58
C LYS A 49 1.58 -7.08 19.96
N TRP A 50 1.08 -7.26 21.17
CA TRP A 50 0.42 -8.50 21.58
C TRP A 50 -0.87 -8.76 20.81
N VAL A 51 -1.68 -7.72 20.56
CA VAL A 51 -2.87 -7.81 19.69
C VAL A 51 -2.46 -8.27 18.29
N TRP A 52 -1.42 -7.67 17.70
CA TRP A 52 -0.86 -8.07 16.41
C TRP A 52 -0.50 -9.57 16.36
N GLN A 53 0.15 -10.08 17.40
CA GLN A 53 0.54 -11.49 17.48
C GLN A 53 -0.64 -12.41 17.77
N LYS A 54 -1.53 -12.02 18.68
CA LYS A 54 -2.73 -12.79 19.06
C LYS A 54 -3.63 -13.08 17.85
N HIS A 55 -3.78 -12.12 16.95
CA HIS A 55 -4.62 -12.24 15.76
C HIS A 55 -3.85 -12.68 14.51
N ASN A 56 -2.59 -13.10 14.64
CA ASN A 56 -1.73 -13.55 13.54
C ASN A 56 -1.69 -12.59 12.33
N CYS A 57 -1.67 -11.29 12.58
CA CYS A 57 -1.68 -10.28 11.51
C CYS A 57 -0.47 -10.43 10.57
N ASN A 58 0.65 -10.96 11.07
CA ASN A 58 1.86 -11.24 10.29
C ASN A 58 1.72 -12.41 9.29
N ASP A 59 0.68 -13.23 9.37
CA ASP A 59 0.45 -14.27 8.34
C ASP A 59 0.07 -13.66 7.00
N CYS A 60 -0.57 -12.49 7.02
CA CYS A 60 -0.98 -11.77 5.82
C CYS A 60 -0.15 -10.50 5.57
N HIS A 61 0.16 -9.75 6.62
CA HIS A 61 0.83 -8.46 6.55
C HIS A 61 2.32 -8.53 6.89
N THR A 62 3.09 -7.61 6.33
CA THR A 62 4.51 -7.44 6.63
C THR A 62 4.72 -6.19 7.48
N ILE A 63 5.55 -6.31 8.52
CA ILE A 63 6.13 -5.19 9.27
C ILE A 63 7.65 -5.35 9.28
N LEU A 64 8.39 -4.31 8.93
CA LEU A 64 9.87 -4.27 8.93
C LEU A 64 10.48 -5.44 8.13
N GLY A 65 9.85 -5.86 7.06
CA GLY A 65 10.30 -6.97 6.22
C GLY A 65 9.96 -8.37 6.77
N ILE A 66 9.26 -8.45 7.89
CA ILE A 66 8.90 -9.72 8.53
C ILE A 66 7.40 -9.92 8.42
N GLY A 67 6.97 -11.06 7.87
CA GLY A 67 5.56 -11.43 7.72
C GLY A 67 5.19 -11.89 6.33
N GLY A 68 3.88 -12.05 6.09
CA GLY A 68 3.31 -12.48 4.82
C GLY A 68 3.17 -11.36 3.81
N TYR A 69 3.18 -11.73 2.52
CA TYR A 69 3.00 -10.81 1.39
C TYR A 69 1.61 -10.94 0.74
N TYR A 70 0.67 -11.55 1.43
CA TYR A 70 -0.71 -11.67 0.94
C TYR A 70 -1.45 -10.33 0.97
N ALA A 71 -1.17 -9.52 1.99
CA ALA A 71 -1.72 -8.19 2.22
C ALA A 71 -0.59 -7.14 2.19
N PRO A 72 -0.92 -5.82 2.13
CA PRO A 72 0.10 -4.78 2.08
C PRO A 72 1.04 -4.78 3.27
N ASP A 73 2.29 -4.34 3.04
CA ASP A 73 3.21 -3.94 4.10
C ASP A 73 2.63 -2.74 4.87
N VAL A 74 2.60 -2.85 6.20
CA VAL A 74 2.01 -1.83 7.07
C VAL A 74 3.05 -1.08 7.90
N THR A 75 4.35 -1.26 7.64
CA THR A 75 5.44 -0.57 8.34
C THR A 75 5.24 0.95 8.36
N LYS A 76 4.78 1.52 7.26
CA LYS A 76 4.57 2.96 7.10
C LYS A 76 3.10 3.33 6.88
N VAL A 77 2.18 2.54 7.42
CA VAL A 77 0.74 2.73 7.20
C VAL A 77 0.23 4.10 7.64
N MET A 78 0.75 4.63 8.76
CA MET A 78 0.37 5.95 9.27
C MET A 78 0.90 7.11 8.42
N SER A 79 1.73 6.85 7.43
CA SER A 79 2.19 7.89 6.48
C SER A 79 1.17 8.19 5.38
N TYR A 80 0.16 7.31 5.18
CA TYR A 80 -0.86 7.44 4.15
C TYR A 80 -2.28 7.15 4.64
N ARG A 81 -2.45 6.77 5.91
CA ARG A 81 -3.74 6.60 6.60
C ARG A 81 -3.67 7.23 7.97
N ASP A 82 -4.70 7.95 8.36
CA ASP A 82 -4.81 8.48 9.73
C ASP A 82 -5.34 7.44 10.72
N ALA A 83 -5.24 7.77 12.00
CA ALA A 83 -5.65 6.89 13.09
C ALA A 83 -7.16 6.60 13.07
N ASP A 84 -7.98 7.58 12.67
CA ASP A 84 -9.44 7.44 12.61
C ASP A 84 -9.85 6.49 11.49
N TRP A 85 -9.22 6.62 10.32
CA TRP A 85 -9.44 5.71 9.21
C TRP A 85 -9.04 4.28 9.60
N LEU A 86 -7.86 4.12 10.19
CA LEU A 86 -7.34 2.82 10.60
C LEU A 86 -8.24 2.16 11.66
N SER A 87 -8.69 2.93 12.64
CA SER A 87 -9.61 2.46 13.69
C SER A 87 -10.94 1.98 13.11
N ARG A 88 -11.51 2.71 12.16
CA ARG A 88 -12.75 2.28 11.46
C ARG A 88 -12.51 1.04 10.61
N PHE A 89 -11.39 1.01 9.88
CA PHE A 89 -11.04 -0.14 9.05
C PHE A 89 -10.84 -1.41 9.86
N LEU A 90 -10.18 -1.35 11.01
CA LEU A 90 -9.93 -2.49 11.89
C LEU A 90 -11.22 -3.06 12.50
N ARG A 91 -12.24 -2.21 12.74
CA ARG A 91 -13.56 -2.65 13.24
C ARG A 91 -14.43 -3.29 12.16
N GLU A 92 -14.46 -2.68 10.98
CA GLU A 92 -15.39 -3.05 9.90
C GLU A 92 -14.73 -2.96 8.53
N PRO A 93 -13.73 -3.84 8.25
CA PRO A 93 -12.95 -3.79 7.00
C PRO A 93 -13.82 -3.83 5.75
N GLU A 94 -14.88 -4.64 5.79
CA GLU A 94 -15.82 -4.82 4.69
C GLU A 94 -16.66 -3.59 4.37
N LYS A 95 -16.96 -2.74 5.37
CA LYS A 95 -17.69 -1.49 5.16
C LYS A 95 -16.80 -0.38 4.65
N VAL A 96 -15.56 -0.32 5.17
CA VAL A 96 -14.61 0.74 4.77
C VAL A 96 -14.06 0.48 3.36
N TRP A 97 -13.92 -0.79 2.97
CA TRP A 97 -13.39 -1.16 1.66
C TRP A 97 -14.19 -2.29 0.99
N PRO A 98 -15.42 -2.03 0.56
CA PRO A 98 -16.36 -3.07 0.12
C PRO A 98 -15.94 -3.81 -1.16
N ASN A 99 -15.16 -3.17 -2.03
CA ASN A 99 -14.82 -3.68 -3.36
C ASN A 99 -13.38 -4.18 -3.50
N ALA A 100 -12.58 -4.20 -2.41
CA ALA A 100 -11.21 -4.69 -2.42
C ALA A 100 -11.13 -6.13 -1.93
N ARG A 101 -9.92 -6.73 -2.07
CA ARG A 101 -9.58 -7.97 -1.38
C ARG A 101 -9.78 -7.73 0.13
N LYS A 102 -10.65 -8.53 0.74
CA LYS A 102 -11.13 -8.26 2.09
C LYS A 102 -10.15 -8.78 3.14
N MET A 103 -9.77 -7.91 4.06
CA MET A 103 -9.30 -8.33 5.36
C MET A 103 -10.49 -8.96 6.12
N PRO A 104 -10.34 -10.15 6.74
CA PRO A 104 -11.41 -10.72 7.56
C PRO A 104 -11.71 -9.79 8.74
N ASN A 105 -12.99 -9.72 9.14
CA ASN A 105 -13.34 -9.05 10.38
C ASN A 105 -12.88 -9.90 11.56
N LEU A 106 -11.94 -9.40 12.34
CA LEU A 106 -11.36 -10.09 13.48
C LEU A 106 -12.12 -9.82 14.78
N HIS A 107 -13.20 -9.05 14.73
CA HIS A 107 -14.03 -8.67 15.88
C HIS A 107 -13.21 -8.11 17.06
N LEU A 108 -12.24 -7.24 16.74
CA LEU A 108 -11.38 -6.61 17.73
C LEU A 108 -12.21 -5.75 18.68
N GLN A 109 -11.87 -5.83 19.97
CA GLN A 109 -12.45 -4.95 20.97
C GLN A 109 -11.90 -3.52 20.81
N ASP A 110 -12.65 -2.53 21.30
CA ASP A 110 -12.23 -1.11 21.14
C ASP A 110 -10.85 -0.82 21.73
N GLU A 111 -10.51 -1.47 22.84
CA GLU A 111 -9.19 -1.34 23.45
C GLU A 111 -8.10 -1.98 22.58
N GLU A 112 -8.34 -3.17 22.02
CA GLU A 112 -7.42 -3.84 21.10
C GLU A 112 -7.18 -2.99 19.83
N VAL A 113 -8.22 -2.33 19.32
CA VAL A 113 -8.08 -1.41 18.17
C VAL A 113 -7.20 -0.23 18.54
N ALA A 114 -7.43 0.40 19.70
CA ALA A 114 -6.65 1.54 20.16
C ALA A 114 -5.18 1.17 20.38
N ASP A 115 -4.91 0.02 20.98
CA ASP A 115 -3.58 -0.50 21.22
C ASP A 115 -2.85 -0.84 19.90
N LEU A 116 -3.54 -1.48 18.97
CA LEU A 116 -2.99 -1.80 17.65
C LEU A 116 -2.65 -0.54 16.85
N VAL A 117 -3.49 0.49 16.90
CA VAL A 117 -3.22 1.79 16.27
C VAL A 117 -1.99 2.46 16.93
N ALA A 118 -1.84 2.39 18.24
CA ALA A 118 -0.66 2.91 18.94
C ALA A 118 0.61 2.16 18.51
N PHE A 119 0.56 0.84 18.43
CA PHE A 119 1.67 0.01 17.94
C PHE A 119 2.06 0.37 16.51
N LEU A 120 1.11 0.43 15.59
CA LEU A 120 1.38 0.77 14.19
C LEU A 120 1.88 2.22 14.03
N THR A 121 1.43 3.13 14.88
CA THR A 121 1.95 4.50 14.94
C THR A 121 3.41 4.52 15.36
N TRP A 122 3.77 3.77 16.40
CA TRP A 122 5.15 3.63 16.85
C TRP A 122 6.03 2.98 15.75
N VAL A 123 5.57 1.89 15.15
CA VAL A 123 6.27 1.22 14.02
C VAL A 123 6.52 2.19 12.86
N ASN A 124 5.53 2.99 12.51
CA ASN A 124 5.66 4.01 11.46
C ASN A 124 6.77 5.02 11.73
N GLY A 125 7.01 5.34 12.99
CA GLY A 125 8.04 6.28 13.43
C GLY A 125 9.46 5.73 13.44
N ILE A 126 9.66 4.39 13.34
CA ILE A 126 10.99 3.78 13.29
C ILE A 126 11.75 4.26 12.06
N ASP A 127 13.00 4.68 12.24
CA ASP A 127 13.88 4.98 11.09
C ASP A 127 14.31 3.69 10.41
N THR A 128 13.73 3.43 9.26
CA THR A 128 13.97 2.25 8.43
C THR A 128 14.89 2.54 7.25
N ASN A 129 15.55 3.69 7.25
CA ASN A 129 16.43 4.09 6.15
C ASN A 129 15.71 4.11 4.79
N ASN A 130 14.49 4.71 4.77
CA ASN A 130 13.56 4.77 3.64
C ASN A 130 13.02 3.42 3.14
N TRP A 131 13.10 2.36 3.96
CA TRP A 131 12.46 1.10 3.65
C TRP A 131 11.05 1.03 4.33
N PRO A 132 10.03 0.41 3.75
CA PRO A 132 9.99 -0.11 2.39
C PRO A 132 10.13 1.01 1.36
N PRO A 133 10.77 0.74 0.22
CA PRO A 133 10.82 1.73 -0.84
C PRO A 133 9.40 2.14 -1.21
N LYS A 134 9.18 3.43 -1.45
CA LYS A 134 7.87 3.88 -1.94
C LYS A 134 7.54 3.03 -3.17
N PRO A 135 6.39 2.34 -3.20
CA PRO A 135 6.05 1.54 -4.36
C PRO A 135 6.17 2.40 -5.61
N MET A 136 6.88 1.95 -6.63
CA MET A 136 6.94 2.68 -7.91
C MET A 136 5.53 2.92 -8.47
N VAL A 137 4.58 2.02 -8.15
CA VAL A 137 3.13 2.20 -8.38
C VAL A 137 2.47 3.21 -7.43
N ALA A 138 3.01 3.50 -6.22
CA ALA A 138 2.42 4.50 -5.33
C ALA A 138 2.77 5.94 -5.77
N SER A 139 3.90 6.15 -6.45
CA SER A 139 4.15 7.42 -7.16
C SER A 139 3.23 7.59 -8.36
N ALA A 140 2.74 6.49 -8.95
CA ALA A 140 1.70 6.51 -9.98
C ALA A 140 0.28 6.63 -9.37
N VAL A 141 0.07 6.14 -8.13
CA VAL A 141 -1.25 6.15 -7.46
C VAL A 141 -1.52 7.47 -6.72
N THR A 142 -0.51 8.22 -6.31
CA THR A 142 -0.69 9.60 -5.79
C THR A 142 -0.91 10.64 -6.90
N SER A 143 -0.72 10.25 -8.16
CA SER A 143 -1.07 11.06 -9.35
C SER A 143 -2.15 10.41 -10.23
N VAL A 144 -2.64 9.23 -9.88
CA VAL A 144 -3.76 8.61 -10.59
C VAL A 144 -5.02 9.37 -10.20
N ALA A 145 -5.57 10.11 -11.14
CA ALA A 145 -6.88 10.71 -10.97
C ALA A 145 -7.84 9.63 -10.45
N PRO A 146 -8.71 9.94 -9.48
CA PRO A 146 -9.64 8.94 -8.91
C PRO A 146 -10.33 8.10 -9.99
N GLY A 147 -10.67 8.71 -11.12
CA GLY A 147 -11.27 8.04 -12.27
C GLY A 147 -10.38 7.01 -12.97
N GLU A 148 -9.05 7.17 -12.98
CA GLU A 148 -8.16 6.15 -13.54
C GLU A 148 -8.11 4.90 -12.67
N ALA A 149 -8.14 5.06 -11.33
CA ALA A 149 -8.23 3.94 -10.42
C ALA A 149 -9.53 3.15 -10.64
N ILE A 150 -10.65 3.87 -10.84
CA ILE A 150 -11.95 3.26 -11.15
C ILE A 150 -11.90 2.57 -12.53
N TYR A 151 -11.30 3.18 -13.55
CA TYR A 151 -11.10 2.57 -14.86
C TYR A 151 -10.42 1.20 -14.77
N LYS A 152 -9.35 1.10 -13.97
CA LYS A 152 -8.63 -0.16 -13.73
C LYS A 152 -9.45 -1.15 -12.92
N ALA A 153 -10.09 -0.69 -11.84
CA ALA A 153 -10.88 -1.54 -10.94
C ALA A 153 -12.12 -2.15 -11.63
N GLN A 154 -12.73 -1.42 -12.57
CA GLN A 154 -13.88 -1.89 -13.33
C GLN A 154 -13.50 -2.73 -14.55
N GLY A 155 -12.20 -2.98 -14.78
CA GLY A 155 -11.73 -3.82 -15.87
C GLY A 155 -11.95 -3.24 -17.27
N CYS A 156 -12.08 -1.92 -17.41
CA CYS A 156 -12.32 -1.26 -18.69
C CYS A 156 -11.21 -1.54 -19.71
N SER A 157 -9.98 -1.74 -19.23
CA SER A 157 -8.81 -2.10 -20.03
C SER A 157 -8.91 -3.49 -20.68
N ALA A 158 -9.84 -4.35 -20.27
CA ALA A 158 -10.06 -5.64 -20.94
C ALA A 158 -10.60 -5.46 -22.38
N CYS A 159 -11.37 -4.39 -22.61
CA CYS A 159 -11.99 -4.10 -23.89
C CYS A 159 -11.40 -2.86 -24.58
N HIS A 160 -10.96 -1.85 -23.83
CA HIS A 160 -10.51 -0.57 -24.34
C HIS A 160 -8.99 -0.38 -24.23
N THR A 161 -8.42 0.33 -25.22
CA THR A 161 -7.01 0.73 -25.22
C THR A 161 -6.86 2.17 -24.77
N ILE A 162 -5.86 2.46 -23.91
CA ILE A 162 -5.37 3.80 -23.60
C ILE A 162 -3.83 3.78 -23.75
N ALA A 163 -3.28 4.73 -24.50
CA ALA A 163 -1.83 4.84 -24.76
C ALA A 163 -1.20 3.52 -25.26
N GLY A 164 -1.92 2.78 -26.10
CA GLY A 164 -1.45 1.51 -26.67
C GLY A 164 -1.56 0.30 -25.72
N VAL A 165 -2.05 0.47 -24.48
CA VAL A 165 -2.23 -0.61 -23.51
C VAL A 165 -3.70 -0.93 -23.34
N GLY A 166 -4.08 -2.21 -23.45
CA GLY A 166 -5.45 -2.71 -23.27
C GLY A 166 -5.98 -3.52 -24.43
N GLY A 167 -7.28 -3.88 -24.33
CA GLY A 167 -8.02 -4.67 -25.31
C GLY A 167 -8.43 -3.85 -26.52
N LYS A 168 -8.76 -4.56 -27.62
CA LYS A 168 -9.18 -3.97 -28.91
C LYS A 168 -10.64 -4.28 -29.25
N VAL A 169 -11.42 -4.72 -28.29
CA VAL A 169 -12.86 -5.02 -28.48
C VAL A 169 -13.68 -3.73 -28.54
N GLY A 170 -13.33 -2.76 -27.71
CA GLY A 170 -13.91 -1.41 -27.71
C GLY A 170 -13.00 -0.39 -28.41
N PRO A 171 -13.51 0.83 -28.63
CA PRO A 171 -12.71 1.90 -29.21
C PRO A 171 -11.52 2.30 -28.32
N ASP A 172 -10.48 2.82 -28.98
CA ASP A 172 -9.34 3.45 -28.30
C ASP A 172 -9.79 4.74 -27.61
N LEU A 173 -9.54 4.82 -26.29
CA LEU A 173 -9.92 5.93 -25.43
C LEU A 173 -8.80 6.94 -25.21
N SER A 174 -7.61 6.74 -25.81
CA SER A 174 -6.43 7.60 -25.59
C SER A 174 -6.72 9.09 -25.80
N LYS A 175 -7.66 9.43 -26.67
CA LYS A 175 -8.06 10.81 -27.01
C LYS A 175 -9.57 10.98 -26.97
N VAL A 176 -10.26 10.28 -26.08
CA VAL A 176 -11.73 10.31 -26.03
C VAL A 176 -12.25 11.68 -25.62
N GLY A 177 -11.58 12.37 -24.68
CA GLY A 177 -11.95 13.71 -24.23
C GLY A 177 -11.72 14.82 -25.25
N ALA A 178 -10.96 14.56 -26.34
CA ALA A 178 -10.88 15.45 -27.47
C ALA A 178 -12.11 15.34 -28.41
N LYS A 179 -12.88 14.25 -28.33
CA LYS A 179 -14.02 13.94 -29.22
C LYS A 179 -15.36 14.01 -28.50
N ARG A 180 -15.38 13.83 -27.19
CA ARG A 180 -16.60 13.75 -26.39
C ARG A 180 -16.41 14.53 -25.09
N ASP A 181 -17.44 15.27 -24.69
CA ASP A 181 -17.48 15.96 -23.42
C ASP A 181 -17.81 15.01 -22.26
N ARG A 182 -17.73 15.52 -21.05
CA ARG A 182 -17.96 14.76 -19.83
C ARG A 182 -19.37 14.20 -19.74
N ASP A 183 -20.38 14.99 -20.12
CA ASP A 183 -21.79 14.61 -20.01
C ASP A 183 -22.13 13.48 -20.97
N TRP A 184 -21.57 13.52 -22.19
CA TRP A 184 -21.68 12.45 -23.16
C TRP A 184 -21.03 11.15 -22.62
N ILE A 185 -19.83 11.27 -22.02
CA ILE A 185 -19.10 10.13 -21.46
C ILE A 185 -19.87 9.53 -20.27
N GLU A 186 -20.41 10.37 -19.37
CA GLU A 186 -21.22 9.90 -18.25
C GLU A 186 -22.48 9.17 -18.70
N THR A 187 -23.17 9.69 -19.73
CA THR A 187 -24.33 9.05 -20.34
C THR A 187 -23.93 7.71 -20.97
N GLN A 188 -22.78 7.64 -21.66
CA GLN A 188 -22.25 6.41 -22.24
C GLN A 188 -21.93 5.36 -21.17
N LEU A 189 -21.40 5.76 -20.02
CA LEU A 189 -21.12 4.86 -18.89
C LEU A 189 -22.41 4.34 -18.26
N LYS A 190 -23.41 5.18 -18.07
CA LYS A 190 -24.70 4.80 -17.49
C LYS A 190 -25.55 3.96 -18.42
N ASN A 191 -25.65 4.36 -19.67
CA ASN A 191 -26.49 3.71 -20.67
C ASN A 191 -25.78 3.66 -22.04
N PRO A 192 -24.89 2.66 -22.26
CA PRO A 192 -24.15 2.56 -23.52
C PRO A 192 -25.03 2.43 -24.76
N LYS A 193 -26.25 1.91 -24.60
CA LYS A 193 -27.23 1.74 -25.70
C LYS A 193 -27.91 3.03 -26.11
N SER A 194 -27.81 4.11 -25.32
CA SER A 194 -28.37 5.41 -25.70
C SER A 194 -27.68 6.03 -26.92
N HIS A 195 -26.40 5.78 -27.08
CA HIS A 195 -25.63 6.29 -28.23
C HIS A 195 -25.41 5.24 -29.33
N ASN A 196 -25.46 3.96 -28.98
CA ASN A 196 -25.38 2.86 -29.95
C ASN A 196 -26.23 1.69 -29.43
N SER A 197 -27.38 1.44 -30.07
CA SER A 197 -28.32 0.40 -29.69
C SER A 197 -27.73 -1.02 -29.72
N GLN A 198 -26.65 -1.24 -30.51
CA GLN A 198 -25.95 -2.52 -30.59
C GLN A 198 -24.70 -2.59 -29.68
N SER A 199 -24.53 -1.64 -28.78
CA SER A 199 -23.39 -1.65 -27.88
C SER A 199 -23.37 -2.90 -26.99
N ILE A 200 -22.21 -3.58 -26.97
CA ILE A 200 -21.91 -4.71 -26.08
C ILE A 200 -21.27 -4.24 -24.76
N MET A 201 -20.97 -2.93 -24.65
CA MET A 201 -20.42 -2.36 -23.41
C MET A 201 -21.42 -2.53 -22.28
N PRO A 202 -21.00 -3.05 -21.11
CA PRO A 202 -21.88 -3.16 -19.96
C PRO A 202 -22.24 -1.77 -19.40
N SER A 203 -23.42 -1.68 -18.77
CA SER A 203 -23.83 -0.47 -18.02
C SER A 203 -23.11 -0.41 -16.70
N PHE A 204 -22.59 0.76 -16.35
CA PHE A 204 -21.95 1.09 -15.09
C PHE A 204 -22.86 1.96 -14.18
N SER A 205 -24.18 2.00 -14.46
CA SER A 205 -25.15 2.77 -13.66
C SER A 205 -25.23 2.39 -12.17
N ARG A 206 -24.65 1.24 -11.79
CA ARG A 206 -24.57 0.77 -10.40
C ARG A 206 -23.42 1.36 -9.61
N LEU A 207 -22.48 2.06 -10.27
CA LEU A 207 -21.41 2.75 -9.56
C LEU A 207 -21.97 3.90 -8.73
N PRO A 208 -21.39 4.17 -7.54
CA PRO A 208 -21.71 5.38 -6.78
C PRO A 208 -21.57 6.62 -7.66
N GLY A 209 -22.44 7.61 -7.47
CA GLY A 209 -22.47 8.82 -8.31
C GLY A 209 -21.11 9.53 -8.39
N LYS A 210 -20.38 9.58 -7.25
CA LYS A 210 -19.03 10.14 -7.21
C LYS A 210 -18.03 9.36 -8.06
N ASP A 211 -18.11 8.04 -8.08
CA ASP A 211 -17.19 7.19 -8.86
C ASP A 211 -17.46 7.34 -10.35
N LEU A 212 -18.74 7.44 -10.76
CA LEU A 212 -19.11 7.73 -12.15
C LEU A 212 -18.60 9.10 -12.60
N ASP A 213 -18.72 10.08 -11.73
CA ASP A 213 -18.27 11.45 -11.96
C ASP A 213 -16.75 11.53 -12.12
N ASP A 214 -16.00 10.90 -11.20
CA ASP A 214 -14.54 10.80 -11.24
C ASP A 214 -14.05 10.06 -12.49
N LEU A 215 -14.72 8.96 -12.87
CA LEU A 215 -14.41 8.19 -14.08
C LEU A 215 -14.68 8.99 -15.35
N ALA A 216 -15.83 9.67 -15.41
CA ALA A 216 -16.16 10.54 -16.56
C ALA A 216 -15.18 11.72 -16.69
N ALA A 217 -14.80 12.33 -15.58
CA ALA A 217 -13.80 13.41 -15.55
C ALA A 217 -12.43 12.92 -16.03
N TYR A 218 -11.98 11.75 -15.59
CA TYR A 218 -10.73 11.15 -16.06
C TYR A 218 -10.73 10.93 -17.56
N LEU A 219 -11.77 10.27 -18.09
CA LEU A 219 -11.88 9.99 -19.53
C LEU A 219 -11.98 11.27 -20.34
N ALA A 220 -12.72 12.28 -19.88
CA ALA A 220 -12.79 13.59 -20.52
C ALA A 220 -11.45 14.35 -20.53
N GLY A 221 -10.55 14.02 -19.60
CA GLY A 221 -9.18 14.55 -19.55
C GLY A 221 -8.23 13.93 -20.57
N LEU A 222 -8.54 12.81 -21.19
CA LEU A 222 -7.71 12.12 -22.19
C LEU A 222 -7.80 12.82 -23.55
N ARG A 223 -6.75 13.59 -23.91
CA ARG A 223 -6.69 14.42 -25.12
C ARG A 223 -5.44 14.18 -25.96
#